data_22fb2cc6056d075db352489ace8744b1
#
_entry.id   22fb2cc6056d075db352489ace8744b1
#
_cell.length_a   1.000
_cell.length_b   1.000
_cell.length_c   1.000
_cell.angle_alpha   90.00
_cell.angle_beta   90.00
_cell.angle_gamma   90.00
#
_symmetry.space_group_name_H-M   'P 1'
#
loop_
_entity.id
_entity.type
_entity.pdbx_description
1 polymer ?
#
loop_
_entity_poly.entity_id
_entity_poly.type
_entity_poly.pdbx_seq_one_letter_code
_entity_poly.pdbx_strand_id
1 'polypeptide(L)'
;MANAETTSKSDSEKSYIVGFKASATTNSSKKQAVTQNGGKLEKQYRLINAAQVKMSEQAAKKLEHDPSIAYVEEDHKAEAYAQTVPYGIPQIKAPAVHTQGYKGANVKVAVLDTGIHAAHPDLNVAGGASFVPSEPNATQDYQSHGTHVAGTIAALDNTIGVLGVAPSASLYAVKVLDRYGDGQYSWIISGIEWAVANNMDVINMSLGGPSGSTALKNAVDTANSRGVVVVAAAGNSGSTGSTSTVGYPAKYDSVLAVANVNSNNVRNSSSSAGPELDVSAPGTSILSTVPSSGYTSYTGTSMASPHVAGAAALILSKNPNLTNSQVRQRLENTATPLGSSFYYGKGLINVQAASN
;
A
#
# COMPACT_ATOMS: atom_id res chain seq x y z
N MET A 1 -45.07 37.92 19.64
CA MET A 1 -44.13 38.63 18.76
C MET A 1 -42.76 38.08 19.10
N ALA A 2 -42.25 37.22 18.27
CA ALA A 2 -40.92 36.62 18.44
C ALA A 2 -39.94 37.38 17.51
N ASN A 3 -38.96 38.06 18.10
CA ASN A 3 -37.90 38.72 17.36
C ASN A 3 -36.99 37.64 16.75
N ALA A 4 -36.92 37.61 15.45
CA ALA A 4 -35.90 36.88 14.73
C ALA A 4 -34.58 37.69 14.76
N GLU A 5 -33.61 37.25 15.56
CA GLU A 5 -32.24 37.71 15.46
C GLU A 5 -31.61 37.16 14.18
N THR A 6 -31.46 38.03 13.20
CA THR A 6 -30.61 37.79 12.02
C THR A 6 -29.15 37.90 12.45
N THR A 7 -28.53 36.76 12.73
CA THR A 7 -27.07 36.70 12.86
C THR A 7 -26.40 36.96 11.50
N SER A 8 -25.90 38.18 11.31
CA SER A 8 -25.02 38.51 10.20
C SER A 8 -23.76 37.63 10.30
N LYS A 9 -23.55 36.70 9.36
CA LYS A 9 -22.25 36.08 9.16
C LYS A 9 -21.22 37.19 8.95
N SER A 10 -20.32 37.39 9.88
CA SER A 10 -19.15 38.25 9.69
C SER A 10 -18.40 37.75 8.48
N ASP A 11 -18.26 38.62 7.48
CA ASP A 11 -17.53 38.34 6.23
C ASP A 11 -16.04 38.28 6.60
N SER A 12 -15.53 37.08 6.93
CA SER A 12 -14.15 36.87 7.38
C SER A 12 -13.18 37.17 6.23
N GLU A 13 -12.19 38.01 6.48
CA GLU A 13 -11.13 38.27 5.50
C GLU A 13 -10.35 36.97 5.17
N LYS A 14 -10.20 36.68 3.88
CA LYS A 14 -9.40 35.60 3.33
C LYS A 14 -8.18 36.17 2.59
N SER A 15 -7.20 35.33 2.32
CA SER A 15 -6.05 35.65 1.47
C SER A 15 -6.37 35.30 0.01
N TYR A 16 -6.00 36.20 -0.90
CA TYR A 16 -6.17 36.04 -2.35
C TYR A 16 -4.87 36.37 -3.09
N ILE A 17 -4.66 35.77 -4.24
CA ILE A 17 -3.64 36.15 -5.21
C ILE A 17 -4.32 36.94 -6.31
N VAL A 18 -3.92 38.20 -6.48
CA VAL A 18 -4.49 39.12 -7.45
C VAL A 18 -3.47 39.42 -8.55
N GLY A 19 -3.79 39.02 -9.76
CA GLY A 19 -3.02 39.31 -10.96
C GLY A 19 -3.46 40.65 -11.61
N PHE A 20 -2.51 41.47 -12.05
CA PHE A 20 -2.76 42.75 -12.67
C PHE A 20 -2.49 42.71 -14.17
N LYS A 21 -3.27 43.46 -14.98
CA LYS A 21 -2.99 43.63 -16.41
C LYS A 21 -1.72 44.47 -16.62
N ALA A 22 -1.15 44.38 -17.81
CA ALA A 22 0.07 45.10 -18.17
C ALA A 22 -0.06 46.64 -18.05
N SER A 23 -1.27 47.17 -18.05
CA SER A 23 -1.56 48.60 -17.83
C SER A 23 -1.32 49.07 -16.37
N ALA A 24 -1.39 48.17 -15.40
CA ALA A 24 -1.12 48.47 -13.99
C ALA A 24 0.35 48.18 -13.65
N THR A 25 1.24 49.07 -14.04
CA THR A 25 2.71 48.84 -13.96
C THR A 25 3.37 49.36 -12.69
N THR A 26 2.74 50.25 -11.97
CA THR A 26 3.36 50.86 -10.76
C THR A 26 2.80 50.24 -9.49
N ASN A 27 3.64 50.19 -8.46
CA ASN A 27 3.22 49.71 -7.13
C ASN A 27 2.09 50.57 -6.55
N SER A 28 2.06 51.84 -6.87
CA SER A 28 1.02 52.78 -6.45
C SER A 28 -0.33 52.46 -7.08
N SER A 29 -0.38 52.21 -8.40
CA SER A 29 -1.61 51.90 -9.09
C SER A 29 -2.21 50.55 -8.63
N LYS A 30 -1.37 49.54 -8.40
CA LYS A 30 -1.80 48.23 -7.86
C LYS A 30 -2.39 48.38 -6.45
N LYS A 31 -1.69 49.10 -5.58
CA LYS A 31 -2.17 49.36 -4.21
C LYS A 31 -3.51 50.10 -4.23
N GLN A 32 -3.65 51.08 -5.12
CA GLN A 32 -4.87 51.88 -5.25
C GLN A 32 -6.05 51.01 -5.69
N ALA A 33 -5.89 50.18 -6.73
CA ALA A 33 -6.93 49.28 -7.20
C ALA A 33 -7.44 48.34 -6.09
N VAL A 34 -6.50 47.73 -5.34
CA VAL A 34 -6.84 46.85 -4.22
C VAL A 34 -7.59 47.63 -3.10
N THR A 35 -7.08 48.79 -2.70
CA THR A 35 -7.64 49.54 -1.55
C THR A 35 -9.03 50.12 -1.86
N GLN A 36 -9.25 50.60 -3.08
CA GLN A 36 -10.55 51.12 -3.53
C GLN A 36 -11.66 50.05 -3.56
N ASN A 37 -11.27 48.82 -3.72
CA ASN A 37 -12.17 47.67 -3.68
C ASN A 37 -12.27 46.97 -2.32
N GLY A 38 -11.73 47.58 -1.25
CA GLY A 38 -11.84 47.09 0.13
C GLY A 38 -10.84 46.00 0.50
N GLY A 39 -9.77 45.82 -0.28
CA GLY A 39 -8.67 44.89 0.00
C GLY A 39 -7.47 45.58 0.67
N LYS A 40 -6.66 44.75 1.33
CA LYS A 40 -5.37 45.16 1.90
C LYS A 40 -4.25 44.40 1.18
N LEU A 41 -3.37 45.15 0.50
CA LEU A 41 -2.22 44.56 -0.18
C LEU A 41 -1.16 44.18 0.87
N GLU A 42 -0.83 42.89 0.96
CA GLU A 42 0.12 42.33 1.93
C GLU A 42 1.54 42.21 1.32
N LYS A 43 1.62 41.67 0.09
CA LYS A 43 2.89 41.39 -0.58
C LYS A 43 2.76 41.49 -2.10
N GLN A 44 3.77 42.10 -2.75
CA GLN A 44 3.88 42.09 -4.21
C GLN A 44 4.92 41.06 -4.65
N TYR A 45 4.62 40.30 -5.71
CA TYR A 45 5.57 39.39 -6.30
C TYR A 45 6.51 40.11 -7.27
N ARG A 46 7.76 39.62 -7.38
CA ARG A 46 8.78 40.26 -8.23
C ARG A 46 8.87 39.62 -9.63
N LEU A 47 8.49 38.37 -9.77
CA LEU A 47 8.62 37.59 -11.02
C LEU A 47 7.34 37.62 -11.83
N ILE A 48 6.20 37.84 -11.19
CA ILE A 48 4.88 37.88 -11.81
C ILE A 48 4.18 39.20 -11.46
N ASN A 49 3.30 39.66 -12.37
CA ASN A 49 2.55 40.91 -12.12
C ASN A 49 1.32 40.61 -11.22
N ALA A 50 1.59 40.19 -9.99
CA ALA A 50 0.58 39.82 -9.01
C ALA A 50 0.94 40.27 -7.59
N ALA A 51 -0.03 40.19 -6.67
CA ALA A 51 0.15 40.48 -5.27
C ALA A 51 -0.73 39.57 -4.40
N GLN A 52 -0.28 39.32 -3.17
CA GLN A 52 -1.08 38.74 -2.10
C GLN A 52 -1.93 39.88 -1.46
N VAL A 53 -3.22 39.62 -1.35
CA VAL A 53 -4.20 40.59 -0.85
C VAL A 53 -5.11 39.92 0.17
N LYS A 54 -5.35 40.59 1.31
CA LYS A 54 -6.40 40.23 2.26
C LYS A 54 -7.66 41.00 1.97
N MET A 55 -8.79 40.32 1.86
CA MET A 55 -10.10 40.93 1.63
C MET A 55 -11.23 39.97 1.94
N SER A 56 -12.43 40.52 2.06
CA SER A 56 -13.65 39.69 2.12
C SER A 56 -13.99 39.06 0.77
N GLU A 57 -14.80 38.02 0.75
CA GLU A 57 -15.26 37.40 -0.50
C GLU A 57 -16.06 38.37 -1.40
N GLN A 58 -16.81 39.28 -0.79
CA GLN A 58 -17.52 40.32 -1.53
C GLN A 58 -16.57 41.31 -2.19
N ALA A 59 -15.51 41.69 -1.47
CA ALA A 59 -14.44 42.59 -2.01
C ALA A 59 -13.69 41.92 -3.16
N ALA A 60 -13.41 40.59 -3.07
CA ALA A 60 -12.78 39.81 -4.13
C ALA A 60 -13.63 39.80 -5.40
N LYS A 61 -14.91 39.48 -5.30
CA LYS A 61 -15.87 39.52 -6.42
C LYS A 61 -15.98 40.91 -7.06
N LYS A 62 -15.91 41.97 -6.25
CA LYS A 62 -15.92 43.33 -6.77
C LYS A 62 -14.62 43.64 -7.51
N LEU A 63 -13.49 43.21 -6.96
CA LEU A 63 -12.16 43.45 -7.55
C LEU A 63 -11.97 42.74 -8.90
N GLU A 64 -12.59 41.57 -9.12
CA GLU A 64 -12.60 40.87 -10.42
C GLU A 64 -13.09 41.74 -11.58
N HIS A 65 -13.98 42.70 -11.31
CA HIS A 65 -14.55 43.56 -12.34
C HIS A 65 -13.74 44.87 -12.54
N ASP A 66 -12.64 45.10 -11.80
CA ASP A 66 -11.78 46.25 -11.99
C ASP A 66 -10.99 46.13 -13.31
N PRO A 67 -11.00 47.16 -14.17
CA PRO A 67 -10.34 47.10 -15.48
C PRO A 67 -8.84 46.81 -15.45
N SER A 68 -8.17 47.08 -14.33
CA SER A 68 -6.74 46.83 -14.11
C SER A 68 -6.40 45.39 -13.68
N ILE A 69 -7.40 44.62 -13.34
CA ILE A 69 -7.23 43.27 -12.80
C ILE A 69 -7.31 42.23 -13.94
N ALA A 70 -6.39 41.28 -13.89
CA ALA A 70 -6.34 40.14 -14.83
C ALA A 70 -7.05 38.89 -14.26
N TYR A 71 -6.85 38.61 -12.96
CA TYR A 71 -7.49 37.52 -12.23
C TYR A 71 -7.47 37.78 -10.73
N VAL A 72 -8.41 37.16 -10.00
CA VAL A 72 -8.45 37.06 -8.55
C VAL A 72 -8.68 35.61 -8.20
N GLU A 73 -7.79 35.00 -7.44
CA GLU A 73 -7.90 33.60 -7.02
C GLU A 73 -7.64 33.46 -5.52
N GLU A 74 -8.28 32.51 -4.87
CA GLU A 74 -8.06 32.23 -3.45
C GLU A 74 -6.62 31.72 -3.24
N ASP A 75 -5.93 32.24 -2.24
CA ASP A 75 -4.59 31.79 -1.85
C ASP A 75 -4.72 30.45 -1.12
N HIS A 76 -4.73 29.38 -1.89
CA HIS A 76 -4.94 28.03 -1.39
C HIS A 76 -3.75 27.55 -0.56
N LYS A 77 -4.05 26.86 0.52
CA LYS A 77 -3.04 26.22 1.35
C LYS A 77 -2.37 25.08 0.60
N ALA A 78 -1.05 25.12 0.50
CA ALA A 78 -0.24 24.00 0.07
C ALA A 78 0.28 23.25 1.30
N GLU A 79 0.17 21.93 1.30
CA GLU A 79 0.71 21.07 2.34
C GLU A 79 1.74 20.12 1.73
N ALA A 80 2.78 19.81 2.50
CA ALA A 80 3.69 18.73 2.12
C ALA A 80 2.93 17.40 2.16
N TYR A 81 3.08 16.59 1.12
CA TYR A 81 2.53 15.24 1.14
C TYR A 81 3.21 14.46 2.25
N ALA A 82 2.42 14.02 3.26
CA ALA A 82 2.88 13.15 4.32
C ALA A 82 2.73 11.70 3.88
N GLN A 83 3.56 10.81 4.45
CA GLN A 83 3.40 9.38 4.28
C GLN A 83 2.01 8.92 4.74
N THR A 84 1.34 8.14 3.91
CA THR A 84 0.05 7.52 4.24
C THR A 84 0.28 6.16 4.90
N VAL A 85 -0.38 5.91 6.02
CA VAL A 85 -0.45 4.58 6.61
C VAL A 85 -1.70 3.87 6.08
N PRO A 86 -1.58 2.89 5.14
CA PRO A 86 -2.73 2.15 4.65
C PRO A 86 -3.48 1.46 5.79
N TYR A 87 -4.81 1.39 5.71
CA TYR A 87 -5.64 0.91 6.81
C TYR A 87 -5.30 -0.53 7.27
N GLY A 88 -4.77 -1.34 6.38
CA GLY A 88 -4.35 -2.72 6.68
C GLY A 88 -3.26 -2.78 7.75
N ILE A 89 -2.36 -1.80 7.79
CA ILE A 89 -1.24 -1.75 8.73
C ILE A 89 -1.73 -1.66 10.19
N PRO A 90 -2.56 -0.67 10.60
CA PRO A 90 -3.12 -0.63 11.95
C PRO A 90 -4.14 -1.76 12.21
N GLN A 91 -4.86 -2.25 11.19
CA GLN A 91 -5.85 -3.33 11.35
C GLN A 91 -5.20 -4.62 11.88
N ILE A 92 -4.00 -4.97 11.38
CA ILE A 92 -3.23 -6.13 11.85
C ILE A 92 -2.35 -5.84 13.07
N LYS A 93 -2.42 -4.65 13.65
CA LYS A 93 -1.64 -4.20 14.83
C LYS A 93 -0.11 -4.08 14.59
N ALA A 94 0.33 -3.87 13.35
CA ALA A 94 1.75 -3.69 13.04
C ALA A 94 2.38 -2.45 13.75
N PRO A 95 1.71 -1.27 13.88
CA PRO A 95 2.29 -0.12 14.57
C PRO A 95 2.73 -0.40 16.01
N ALA A 96 2.06 -1.32 16.72
CA ALA A 96 2.47 -1.69 18.07
C ALA A 96 3.82 -2.44 18.11
N VAL A 97 4.23 -3.07 17.02
CA VAL A 97 5.55 -3.71 16.88
C VAL A 97 6.59 -2.68 16.39
N HIS A 98 6.20 -1.78 15.49
CA HIS A 98 7.05 -0.68 15.04
C HIS A 98 7.51 0.23 16.19
N THR A 99 6.60 0.57 17.12
CA THR A 99 6.93 1.40 18.28
C THR A 99 7.92 0.75 19.26
N GLN A 100 8.06 -0.58 19.20
CA GLN A 100 9.09 -1.34 19.94
C GLN A 100 10.45 -1.35 19.21
N GLY A 101 10.56 -0.72 18.02
CA GLY A 101 11.78 -0.68 17.21
C GLY A 101 11.92 -1.82 16.19
N TYR A 102 10.97 -2.74 16.10
CA TYR A 102 11.02 -3.87 15.16
C TYR A 102 10.23 -3.55 13.89
N LYS A 103 10.96 -3.44 12.76
CA LYS A 103 10.41 -3.04 11.46
C LYS A 103 10.76 -4.01 10.32
N GLY A 104 11.23 -5.23 10.64
CA GLY A 104 11.60 -6.24 9.64
C GLY A 104 13.10 -6.26 9.30
N ALA A 105 13.95 -5.52 10.01
CA ALA A 105 15.39 -5.49 9.75
C ALA A 105 16.02 -6.89 9.82
N ASN A 106 16.99 -7.14 8.91
CA ASN A 106 17.72 -8.41 8.74
C ASN A 106 16.86 -9.59 8.26
N VAL A 107 15.61 -9.36 7.84
CA VAL A 107 14.74 -10.41 7.27
C VAL A 107 14.64 -10.21 5.76
N LYS A 108 14.87 -11.30 5.01
CA LYS A 108 14.83 -11.35 3.55
C LYS A 108 13.48 -11.89 3.07
N VAL A 109 12.78 -11.12 2.26
CA VAL A 109 11.49 -11.51 1.70
C VAL A 109 11.56 -11.60 0.18
N ALA A 110 11.37 -12.81 -0.35
CA ALA A 110 11.24 -13.05 -1.78
C ALA A 110 9.79 -12.82 -2.23
N VAL A 111 9.59 -11.94 -3.19
CA VAL A 111 8.30 -11.66 -3.84
C VAL A 111 8.29 -12.38 -5.19
N LEU A 112 7.63 -13.54 -5.25
CA LEU A 112 7.45 -14.32 -6.48
C LEU A 112 6.23 -13.77 -7.23
N ASP A 113 6.48 -12.92 -8.25
CA ASP A 113 5.43 -12.13 -8.88
C ASP A 113 5.85 -11.62 -10.29
N THR A 114 5.27 -10.54 -10.78
CA THR A 114 5.56 -9.89 -12.07
C THR A 114 6.88 -9.10 -12.11
N GLY A 115 7.68 -9.17 -11.05
CA GLY A 115 8.86 -8.34 -10.79
C GLY A 115 8.56 -7.21 -9.81
N ILE A 116 9.57 -6.40 -9.50
CA ILE A 116 9.42 -5.19 -8.67
C ILE A 116 10.09 -4.02 -9.38
N HIS A 117 9.40 -2.88 -9.50
CA HIS A 117 10.01 -1.66 -10.02
C HIS A 117 10.99 -1.07 -9.00
N ALA A 118 12.26 -1.51 -9.04
CA ALA A 118 13.26 -1.20 -8.03
C ALA A 118 13.67 0.29 -8.00
N ALA A 119 13.37 1.06 -9.04
CA ALA A 119 13.59 2.51 -9.06
C ALA A 119 12.52 3.31 -8.31
N HIS A 120 11.50 2.64 -7.71
CA HIS A 120 10.46 3.32 -6.95
C HIS A 120 11.05 3.94 -5.67
N PRO A 121 10.88 5.27 -5.42
CA PRO A 121 11.54 5.96 -4.31
C PRO A 121 11.10 5.50 -2.92
N ASP A 122 9.99 4.78 -2.84
CA ASP A 122 9.41 4.24 -1.60
C ASP A 122 9.71 2.75 -1.40
N LEU A 123 10.61 2.17 -2.20
CA LEU A 123 11.02 0.77 -2.10
C LEU A 123 12.55 0.64 -2.01
N ASN A 124 12.99 -0.35 -1.24
CA ASN A 124 14.39 -0.78 -1.20
C ASN A 124 14.48 -2.26 -1.62
N VAL A 125 14.83 -2.50 -2.89
CA VAL A 125 14.96 -3.84 -3.46
C VAL A 125 16.42 -4.25 -3.44
N ALA A 126 16.74 -5.29 -2.64
CA ALA A 126 18.09 -5.73 -2.39
C ALA A 126 18.67 -6.62 -3.51
N GLY A 127 17.85 -7.16 -4.38
CA GLY A 127 18.26 -8.04 -5.48
C GLY A 127 17.09 -8.80 -6.07
N GLY A 128 17.40 -9.86 -6.83
CA GLY A 128 16.39 -10.72 -7.41
C GLY A 128 16.88 -11.52 -8.62
N ALA A 129 15.95 -12.29 -9.19
CA ALA A 129 16.17 -13.07 -10.42
C ALA A 129 14.88 -13.16 -11.23
N SER A 130 14.98 -13.29 -12.55
CA SER A 130 13.85 -13.56 -13.44
C SER A 130 13.92 -14.97 -14.01
N PHE A 131 12.79 -15.64 -14.02
CA PHE A 131 12.58 -16.96 -14.62
C PHE A 131 11.62 -16.90 -15.80
N VAL A 132 11.24 -15.68 -16.22
CA VAL A 132 10.47 -15.41 -17.42
C VAL A 132 11.43 -15.20 -18.59
N PRO A 133 11.52 -16.15 -19.55
CA PRO A 133 12.58 -16.10 -20.58
C PRO A 133 12.57 -14.83 -21.45
N SER A 134 11.38 -14.30 -21.71
CA SER A 134 11.19 -13.07 -22.51
C SER A 134 11.46 -11.78 -21.73
N GLU A 135 11.60 -11.84 -20.42
CA GLU A 135 11.72 -10.68 -19.54
C GLU A 135 12.80 -10.91 -18.46
N PRO A 136 14.09 -10.85 -18.84
CA PRO A 136 15.20 -11.29 -17.97
C PRO A 136 15.48 -10.37 -16.79
N ASN A 137 14.86 -9.19 -16.73
CA ASN A 137 15.09 -8.21 -15.67
C ASN A 137 13.99 -8.27 -14.59
N ALA A 138 14.30 -8.83 -13.44
CA ALA A 138 13.38 -8.93 -12.30
C ALA A 138 13.03 -7.58 -11.66
N THR A 139 13.90 -6.57 -11.84
CA THR A 139 13.68 -5.22 -11.28
C THR A 139 12.87 -4.31 -12.21
N GLN A 140 12.32 -4.87 -13.27
CA GLN A 140 11.32 -4.24 -14.14
C GLN A 140 9.99 -4.95 -13.99
N ASP A 141 8.98 -4.20 -13.57
CA ASP A 141 7.60 -4.65 -13.46
C ASP A 141 6.74 -3.89 -14.47
N TYR A 142 6.26 -4.59 -15.49
CA TYR A 142 5.43 -3.99 -16.56
C TYR A 142 3.93 -4.09 -16.25
N GLN A 143 3.55 -4.91 -15.28
CA GLN A 143 2.16 -5.20 -14.93
C GLN A 143 1.68 -4.45 -13.68
N SER A 144 2.64 -4.05 -12.82
CA SER A 144 2.45 -3.34 -11.54
C SER A 144 2.04 -4.19 -10.33
N HIS A 145 1.64 -5.43 -10.52
CA HIS A 145 1.15 -6.27 -9.42
C HIS A 145 2.26 -6.59 -8.40
N GLY A 146 3.43 -7.04 -8.84
CA GLY A 146 4.55 -7.36 -7.94
C GLY A 146 5.10 -6.14 -7.20
N THR A 147 5.11 -4.96 -7.84
CA THR A 147 5.48 -3.70 -7.18
C THR A 147 4.47 -3.33 -6.09
N HIS A 148 3.18 -3.55 -6.33
CA HIS A 148 2.13 -3.30 -5.35
C HIS A 148 2.23 -4.26 -4.15
N VAL A 149 2.45 -5.54 -4.41
CA VAL A 149 2.70 -6.56 -3.40
C VAL A 149 3.93 -6.21 -2.55
N ALA A 150 5.03 -5.82 -3.19
CA ALA A 150 6.26 -5.43 -2.51
C ALA A 150 6.06 -4.22 -1.58
N GLY A 151 5.34 -3.19 -2.02
CA GLY A 151 5.02 -2.03 -1.18
C GLY A 151 4.15 -2.39 0.03
N THR A 152 3.19 -3.29 -0.15
CA THR A 152 2.39 -3.79 0.99
C THR A 152 3.27 -4.49 2.03
N ILE A 153 4.29 -5.26 1.59
CA ILE A 153 5.25 -5.89 2.50
C ILE A 153 6.14 -4.84 3.17
N ALA A 154 6.81 -3.99 2.38
CA ALA A 154 7.95 -3.21 2.88
C ALA A 154 8.14 -1.84 2.20
N ALA A 155 7.07 -1.12 1.85
CA ALA A 155 7.22 0.29 1.55
C ALA A 155 7.87 1.00 2.75
N LEU A 156 8.82 1.89 2.46
CA LEU A 156 9.76 2.45 3.44
C LEU A 156 9.05 3.32 4.49
N ASP A 157 9.57 3.34 5.70
CA ASP A 157 9.18 4.29 6.73
C ASP A 157 9.96 5.60 6.53
N ASN A 158 9.37 6.51 5.80
CA ASN A 158 9.97 7.77 5.37
C ASN A 158 8.93 8.91 5.42
N THR A 159 9.05 9.94 4.58
CA THR A 159 8.13 11.09 4.58
C THR A 159 7.22 11.14 3.36
N ILE A 160 7.26 10.13 2.48
CA ILE A 160 6.50 10.07 1.23
C ILE A 160 5.67 8.81 1.12
N GLY A 161 4.71 8.80 0.23
CA GLY A 161 3.98 7.61 -0.22
C GLY A 161 3.26 6.85 0.88
N VAL A 162 3.56 5.54 1.00
CA VAL A 162 2.85 4.63 1.91
C VAL A 162 3.80 3.89 2.84
N LEU A 163 3.27 3.40 3.96
CA LEU A 163 4.01 2.55 4.89
C LEU A 163 3.68 1.08 4.64
N GLY A 164 4.70 0.24 4.48
CA GLY A 164 4.56 -1.22 4.45
C GLY A 164 4.44 -1.86 5.83
N VAL A 165 4.09 -3.15 5.86
CA VAL A 165 4.00 -3.91 7.13
C VAL A 165 5.36 -4.03 7.81
N ALA A 166 6.42 -4.32 7.07
CA ALA A 166 7.80 -4.53 7.55
C ALA A 166 8.78 -3.62 6.79
N PRO A 167 8.74 -2.27 7.01
CA PRO A 167 9.40 -1.29 6.15
C PRO A 167 10.93 -1.34 6.14
N SER A 168 11.55 -2.14 6.99
CA SER A 168 13.00 -2.38 7.01
C SER A 168 13.38 -3.78 6.52
N ALA A 169 12.43 -4.59 6.03
CA ALA A 169 12.73 -5.89 5.45
C ALA A 169 13.45 -5.74 4.10
N SER A 170 14.33 -6.67 3.79
CA SER A 170 15.05 -6.72 2.52
C SER A 170 14.17 -7.41 1.46
N LEU A 171 13.69 -6.66 0.48
CA LEU A 171 12.88 -7.17 -0.62
C LEU A 171 13.76 -7.77 -1.72
N TYR A 172 13.35 -8.93 -2.24
CA TYR A 172 13.97 -9.57 -3.41
C TYR A 172 12.91 -9.81 -4.48
N ALA A 173 13.15 -9.26 -5.68
CA ALA A 173 12.28 -9.42 -6.83
C ALA A 173 12.53 -10.79 -7.50
N VAL A 174 11.58 -11.71 -7.41
CA VAL A 174 11.66 -13.01 -8.07
C VAL A 174 10.57 -13.07 -9.13
N LYS A 175 10.96 -12.70 -10.36
CA LYS A 175 10.00 -12.60 -11.45
C LYS A 175 9.69 -13.98 -12.02
N VAL A 176 8.46 -14.43 -11.77
CA VAL A 176 7.89 -15.72 -12.22
C VAL A 176 6.59 -15.54 -13.01
N LEU A 177 6.11 -14.31 -13.13
CA LEU A 177 4.98 -13.90 -13.96
C LEU A 177 5.45 -12.85 -14.97
N ASP A 178 4.92 -12.92 -16.18
CA ASP A 178 5.22 -11.99 -17.28
C ASP A 178 4.44 -10.65 -17.15
N ARG A 179 4.55 -9.80 -18.17
CA ARG A 179 3.86 -8.50 -18.27
C ARG A 179 2.34 -8.60 -18.33
N TYR A 180 1.79 -9.77 -18.59
CA TYR A 180 0.35 -10.01 -18.61
C TYR A 180 -0.15 -10.56 -17.27
N GLY A 181 0.76 -10.89 -16.34
CA GLY A 181 0.47 -11.53 -15.08
C GLY A 181 0.36 -13.06 -15.19
N ASP A 182 0.78 -13.60 -16.32
CA ASP A 182 0.75 -15.04 -16.57
C ASP A 182 2.09 -15.69 -16.23
N GLY A 183 2.06 -16.92 -15.71
CA GLY A 183 3.26 -17.69 -15.37
C GLY A 183 3.06 -19.20 -15.49
N GLN A 184 4.17 -19.89 -15.66
CA GLN A 184 4.19 -21.35 -15.69
C GLN A 184 4.65 -21.89 -14.34
N TYR A 185 4.14 -23.05 -13.93
CA TYR A 185 4.60 -23.71 -12.70
C TYR A 185 6.12 -23.97 -12.71
N SER A 186 6.72 -24.25 -13.87
CA SER A 186 8.15 -24.40 -13.99
C SER A 186 8.92 -23.13 -13.60
N TRP A 187 8.41 -21.93 -13.94
CA TRP A 187 9.02 -20.65 -13.55
C TRP A 187 8.87 -20.41 -12.06
N ILE A 188 7.68 -20.73 -11.51
CA ILE A 188 7.41 -20.60 -10.06
C ILE A 188 8.31 -21.54 -9.26
N ILE A 189 8.46 -22.80 -9.69
CA ILE A 189 9.36 -23.78 -9.07
C ILE A 189 10.80 -23.25 -9.07
N SER A 190 11.29 -22.75 -10.21
CA SER A 190 12.64 -22.16 -10.29
C SER A 190 12.80 -20.95 -9.37
N GLY A 191 11.76 -20.12 -9.22
CA GLY A 191 11.74 -19.00 -8.27
C GLY A 191 11.82 -19.46 -6.82
N ILE A 192 11.10 -20.54 -6.46
CA ILE A 192 11.14 -21.14 -5.12
C ILE A 192 12.56 -21.72 -4.84
N GLU A 193 13.13 -22.47 -5.80
CA GLU A 193 14.49 -22.99 -5.68
C GLU A 193 15.52 -21.88 -5.47
N TRP A 194 15.40 -20.80 -6.25
CA TRP A 194 16.27 -19.64 -6.09
C TRP A 194 16.14 -19.01 -4.70
N ALA A 195 14.91 -18.86 -4.20
CA ALA A 195 14.66 -18.28 -2.88
C ALA A 195 15.30 -19.13 -1.76
N VAL A 196 15.18 -20.44 -1.84
CA VAL A 196 15.83 -21.38 -0.90
C VAL A 196 17.36 -21.30 -1.01
N ALA A 197 17.92 -21.30 -2.23
CA ALA A 197 19.37 -21.24 -2.47
C ALA A 197 19.99 -19.91 -2.00
N ASN A 198 19.22 -18.82 -1.96
CA ASN A 198 19.67 -17.51 -1.51
C ASN A 198 19.30 -17.20 -0.04
N ASN A 199 18.87 -18.22 0.71
CA ASN A 199 18.52 -18.12 2.13
C ASN A 199 17.49 -17.02 2.41
N MET A 200 16.37 -17.04 1.69
CA MET A 200 15.21 -16.18 1.98
C MET A 200 14.50 -16.69 3.23
N ASP A 201 14.10 -15.79 4.10
CA ASP A 201 13.37 -16.13 5.32
C ASP A 201 11.88 -16.32 5.05
N VAL A 202 11.34 -15.52 4.12
CA VAL A 202 9.92 -15.52 3.74
C VAL A 202 9.79 -15.53 2.22
N ILE A 203 8.88 -16.35 1.71
CA ILE A 203 8.40 -16.32 0.33
C ILE A 203 6.96 -15.85 0.32
N ASN A 204 6.65 -14.82 -0.49
CA ASN A 204 5.28 -14.43 -0.80
C ASN A 204 4.93 -14.79 -2.24
N MET A 205 3.82 -15.50 -2.42
CA MET A 205 3.24 -15.87 -3.72
C MET A 205 1.82 -15.31 -3.83
N SER A 206 1.71 -14.08 -4.36
CA SER A 206 0.41 -13.45 -4.65
C SER A 206 -0.14 -13.94 -6.00
N LEU A 207 -0.07 -15.23 -6.23
CA LEU A 207 -0.39 -15.92 -7.47
C LEU A 207 -1.04 -17.29 -7.19
N GLY A 208 -1.62 -17.89 -8.20
CA GLY A 208 -2.12 -19.25 -8.08
C GLY A 208 -2.82 -19.77 -9.33
N GLY A 209 -3.06 -21.08 -9.33
CA GLY A 209 -3.78 -21.78 -10.37
C GLY A 209 -4.77 -22.80 -9.83
N PRO A 210 -5.69 -23.30 -10.68
CA PRO A 210 -6.76 -24.21 -10.24
C PRO A 210 -6.30 -25.66 -10.07
N SER A 211 -5.16 -26.02 -10.65
CA SER A 211 -4.73 -27.42 -10.73
C SER A 211 -3.53 -27.71 -9.83
N GLY A 212 -3.57 -28.80 -9.09
CA GLY A 212 -2.43 -29.27 -8.32
C GLY A 212 -1.29 -29.77 -9.23
N SER A 213 -0.05 -29.67 -8.74
CA SER A 213 1.15 -30.18 -9.37
C SER A 213 2.05 -30.81 -8.31
N THR A 214 2.42 -32.08 -8.53
CA THR A 214 3.37 -32.76 -7.62
C THR A 214 4.71 -32.03 -7.56
N ALA A 215 5.20 -31.51 -8.68
CA ALA A 215 6.47 -30.79 -8.72
C ALA A 215 6.39 -29.47 -7.91
N LEU A 216 5.32 -28.69 -8.08
CA LEU A 216 5.10 -27.47 -7.31
C LEU A 216 4.93 -27.77 -5.81
N LYS A 217 4.18 -28.84 -5.47
CA LYS A 217 4.07 -29.28 -4.08
C LYS A 217 5.43 -29.61 -3.47
N ASN A 218 6.25 -30.39 -4.17
CA ASN A 218 7.57 -30.76 -3.69
C ASN A 218 8.48 -29.53 -3.50
N ALA A 219 8.35 -28.52 -4.37
CA ALA A 219 9.13 -27.27 -4.23
C ALA A 219 8.74 -26.49 -2.98
N VAL A 220 7.45 -26.28 -2.71
CA VAL A 220 6.99 -25.57 -1.50
C VAL A 220 7.24 -26.37 -0.23
N ASP A 221 7.08 -27.70 -0.27
CA ASP A 221 7.41 -28.59 0.86
C ASP A 221 8.92 -28.51 1.19
N THR A 222 9.76 -28.47 0.15
CA THR A 222 11.22 -28.33 0.32
C THR A 222 11.55 -26.96 0.92
N ALA A 223 10.97 -25.86 0.42
CA ALA A 223 11.17 -24.54 0.99
C ALA A 223 10.79 -24.50 2.48
N ASN A 224 9.62 -25.03 2.81
CA ASN A 224 9.16 -25.14 4.20
C ASN A 224 10.10 -25.99 5.06
N SER A 225 10.56 -27.14 4.59
CA SER A 225 11.48 -28.03 5.32
C SER A 225 12.88 -27.40 5.52
N ARG A 226 13.24 -26.43 4.68
CA ARG A 226 14.47 -25.64 4.78
C ARG A 226 14.33 -24.40 5.69
N GLY A 227 13.18 -24.25 6.36
CA GLY A 227 12.95 -23.19 7.33
C GLY A 227 12.37 -21.89 6.74
N VAL A 228 11.98 -21.88 5.47
CA VAL A 228 11.34 -20.70 4.85
C VAL A 228 9.87 -20.63 5.22
N VAL A 229 9.38 -19.46 5.62
CA VAL A 229 7.95 -19.19 5.77
C VAL A 229 7.34 -18.99 4.39
N VAL A 230 6.46 -19.87 3.96
CA VAL A 230 5.85 -19.84 2.62
C VAL A 230 4.41 -19.34 2.75
N VAL A 231 4.10 -18.20 2.12
CA VAL A 231 2.79 -17.53 2.18
C VAL A 231 2.21 -17.43 0.77
N ALA A 232 0.93 -17.73 0.61
CA ALA A 232 0.27 -17.58 -0.69
C ALA A 232 -1.17 -17.05 -0.58
N ALA A 233 -1.58 -16.33 -1.62
CA ALA A 233 -2.94 -15.87 -1.81
C ALA A 233 -3.89 -17.07 -2.03
N ALA A 234 -5.02 -17.12 -1.33
CA ALA A 234 -5.98 -18.22 -1.45
C ALA A 234 -6.67 -18.29 -2.82
N GLY A 235 -6.71 -17.18 -3.56
CA GLY A 235 -7.39 -17.04 -4.84
C GLY A 235 -8.65 -16.17 -4.77
N ASN A 236 -9.17 -15.83 -5.94
CA ASN A 236 -10.28 -14.88 -6.08
C ASN A 236 -11.50 -15.49 -6.80
N SER A 237 -11.75 -16.78 -6.57
CA SER A 237 -12.86 -17.55 -7.16
C SER A 237 -14.16 -17.52 -6.33
N GLY A 238 -14.19 -16.71 -5.27
CA GLY A 238 -15.34 -16.62 -4.40
C GLY A 238 -15.59 -17.88 -3.58
N SER A 239 -16.85 -18.17 -3.25
CA SER A 239 -17.26 -19.35 -2.52
C SER A 239 -18.51 -19.95 -3.14
N THR A 240 -18.55 -21.28 -3.22
CA THR A 240 -19.73 -22.08 -3.62
C THR A 240 -20.55 -22.54 -2.41
N GLY A 241 -20.14 -22.16 -1.19
CA GLY A 241 -20.80 -22.51 0.07
C GLY A 241 -20.25 -23.76 0.76
N SER A 242 -19.88 -24.81 0.04
CA SER A 242 -19.43 -26.08 0.63
C SER A 242 -18.17 -26.68 0.01
N THR A 243 -17.86 -26.32 -1.22
CA THR A 243 -16.69 -26.84 -1.93
C THR A 243 -15.55 -25.82 -1.86
N SER A 244 -14.33 -26.31 -1.59
CA SER A 244 -13.14 -25.48 -1.59
C SER A 244 -12.90 -24.84 -2.97
N THR A 245 -12.66 -23.53 -2.96
CA THR A 245 -12.25 -22.74 -4.13
C THR A 245 -10.82 -22.21 -3.98
N VAL A 246 -10.10 -22.66 -2.94
CA VAL A 246 -8.68 -22.31 -2.72
C VAL A 246 -7.83 -22.87 -3.85
N GLY A 247 -6.96 -22.01 -4.40
CA GLY A 247 -6.05 -22.38 -5.50
C GLY A 247 -4.71 -22.90 -5.00
N TYR A 248 -3.88 -23.36 -5.93
CA TYR A 248 -2.51 -23.80 -5.66
C TYR A 248 -1.53 -22.68 -5.99
N PRO A 249 -0.46 -22.47 -5.18
CA PRO A 249 0.04 -23.38 -4.13
C PRO A 249 -0.59 -23.19 -2.74
N ALA A 250 -1.48 -22.23 -2.52
CA ALA A 250 -2.09 -21.98 -1.20
C ALA A 250 -2.76 -23.23 -0.59
N LYS A 251 -3.26 -24.13 -1.44
CA LYS A 251 -3.93 -25.36 -1.02
C LYS A 251 -3.00 -26.44 -0.42
N TYR A 252 -1.69 -26.25 -0.47
CA TYR A 252 -0.74 -27.21 0.11
C TYR A 252 -0.46 -26.91 1.59
N ASP A 253 -0.41 -27.95 2.44
CA ASP A 253 -0.26 -27.84 3.89
C ASP A 253 1.02 -27.08 4.33
N SER A 254 2.06 -27.08 3.51
CA SER A 254 3.32 -26.37 3.74
C SER A 254 3.26 -24.87 3.49
N VAL A 255 2.13 -24.36 2.98
CA VAL A 255 1.91 -22.96 2.60
C VAL A 255 0.88 -22.33 3.53
N LEU A 256 1.09 -21.09 3.97
CA LEU A 256 0.11 -20.28 4.66
C LEU A 256 -0.89 -19.71 3.64
N ALA A 257 -2.10 -20.24 3.62
CA ALA A 257 -3.19 -19.79 2.75
C ALA A 257 -3.92 -18.58 3.33
N VAL A 258 -3.96 -17.48 2.59
CA VAL A 258 -4.45 -16.18 3.09
C VAL A 258 -5.75 -15.76 2.38
N ALA A 259 -6.82 -15.59 3.17
CA ALA A 259 -8.09 -15.02 2.73
C ALA A 259 -8.10 -13.48 2.83
N ASN A 260 -8.96 -12.84 2.03
CA ASN A 260 -9.09 -11.38 1.94
C ASN A 260 -10.28 -10.86 2.76
N VAL A 261 -10.01 -9.91 3.64
CA VAL A 261 -11.03 -9.12 4.35
C VAL A 261 -10.88 -7.62 4.06
N ASN A 262 -11.97 -6.88 4.22
CA ASN A 262 -12.00 -5.43 4.12
C ASN A 262 -11.70 -4.73 5.46
N SER A 263 -11.74 -3.40 5.49
CA SER A 263 -11.49 -2.58 6.69
C SER A 263 -12.48 -2.83 7.85
N ASN A 264 -13.64 -3.43 7.59
CA ASN A 264 -14.63 -3.81 8.59
C ASN A 264 -14.51 -5.29 9.02
N ASN A 265 -13.42 -5.97 8.69
CA ASN A 265 -13.18 -7.39 8.94
C ASN A 265 -14.17 -8.35 8.24
N VAL A 266 -14.86 -7.87 7.21
CA VAL A 266 -15.79 -8.69 6.43
C VAL A 266 -15.04 -9.29 5.24
N ARG A 267 -15.22 -10.60 5.02
CA ARG A 267 -14.65 -11.29 3.86
C ARG A 267 -15.12 -10.62 2.57
N ASN A 268 -14.18 -10.37 1.67
CA ASN A 268 -14.53 -9.96 0.31
C ASN A 268 -15.21 -11.13 -0.42
N SER A 269 -16.30 -10.86 -1.13
CA SER A 269 -17.09 -11.88 -1.81
C SER A 269 -16.28 -12.69 -2.82
N SER A 270 -15.28 -12.06 -3.46
CA SER A 270 -14.38 -12.74 -4.40
C SER A 270 -13.34 -13.63 -3.73
N SER A 271 -13.01 -13.43 -2.44
CA SER A 271 -12.01 -14.27 -1.77
C SER A 271 -12.37 -15.75 -1.85
N SER A 272 -11.45 -16.59 -2.28
CA SER A 272 -11.63 -18.04 -2.21
C SER A 272 -11.87 -18.52 -0.79
N ALA A 273 -12.58 -19.63 -0.63
CA ALA A 273 -12.96 -20.22 0.64
C ALA A 273 -12.73 -21.73 0.62
N GLY A 274 -12.43 -22.30 1.76
CA GLY A 274 -12.16 -23.73 1.89
C GLY A 274 -11.53 -24.09 3.24
N PRO A 275 -11.47 -25.37 3.57
CA PRO A 275 -10.87 -25.85 4.81
C PRO A 275 -9.34 -25.64 4.86
N GLU A 276 -8.72 -25.33 3.72
CA GLU A 276 -7.28 -25.12 3.60
C GLU A 276 -6.84 -23.69 4.00
N LEU A 277 -7.80 -22.79 4.28
CA LEU A 277 -7.48 -21.44 4.74
C LEU A 277 -6.85 -21.47 6.13
N ASP A 278 -5.70 -20.81 6.28
CA ASP A 278 -5.01 -20.67 7.57
C ASP A 278 -5.43 -19.39 8.29
N VAL A 279 -5.33 -18.24 7.61
CA VAL A 279 -5.60 -16.93 8.20
C VAL A 279 -6.25 -15.97 7.21
N SER A 280 -6.75 -14.86 7.73
CA SER A 280 -7.24 -13.73 6.95
C SER A 280 -6.37 -12.51 7.17
N ALA A 281 -6.28 -11.66 6.14
CA ALA A 281 -5.60 -10.38 6.22
C ALA A 281 -6.31 -9.32 5.35
N PRO A 282 -6.03 -8.02 5.55
CA PRO A 282 -6.58 -6.95 4.73
C PRO A 282 -6.18 -7.11 3.26
N GLY A 283 -7.16 -7.12 2.36
CA GLY A 283 -6.91 -7.32 0.93
C GLY A 283 -7.86 -6.53 0.02
N THR A 284 -8.77 -5.73 0.57
CA THR A 284 -9.75 -4.95 -0.19
C THR A 284 -9.36 -3.48 -0.20
N SER A 285 -9.20 -2.89 -1.40
CA SER A 285 -8.81 -1.47 -1.56
C SER A 285 -7.52 -1.12 -0.80
N ILE A 286 -6.50 -1.94 -0.95
CA ILE A 286 -5.18 -1.74 -0.33
C ILE A 286 -4.38 -0.76 -1.17
N LEU A 287 -4.05 0.39 -0.60
CA LEU A 287 -3.16 1.39 -1.21
C LEU A 287 -1.71 0.94 -1.08
N SER A 288 -0.98 0.90 -2.20
CA SER A 288 0.43 0.52 -2.23
C SER A 288 1.15 1.10 -3.46
N THR A 289 2.44 0.86 -3.58
CA THR A 289 3.33 1.32 -4.65
C THR A 289 3.01 0.68 -6.00
N VAL A 290 3.17 1.42 -7.09
CA VAL A 290 3.12 0.90 -8.48
C VAL A 290 4.26 1.55 -9.28
N PRO A 291 4.67 1.01 -10.45
CA PRO A 291 5.71 1.61 -11.29
C PRO A 291 5.53 3.11 -11.54
N SER A 292 6.61 3.79 -11.96
CA SER A 292 6.64 5.25 -12.21
C SER A 292 6.39 6.11 -10.97
N SER A 293 6.85 5.65 -9.81
CA SER A 293 6.72 6.35 -8.52
C SER A 293 5.26 6.61 -8.11
N GLY A 294 4.34 5.80 -8.62
CA GLY A 294 2.90 5.92 -8.38
C GLY A 294 2.41 5.11 -7.18
N TYR A 295 1.17 5.38 -6.79
CA TYR A 295 0.44 4.65 -5.74
C TYR A 295 -1.00 4.43 -6.21
N THR A 296 -1.51 3.23 -5.96
CA THR A 296 -2.91 2.90 -6.31
C THR A 296 -3.47 1.86 -5.35
N SER A 297 -4.80 1.68 -5.39
CA SER A 297 -5.47 0.70 -4.54
C SER A 297 -5.89 -0.51 -5.37
N TYR A 298 -5.49 -1.71 -4.92
CA TYR A 298 -5.93 -2.98 -5.49
C TYR A 298 -6.75 -3.80 -4.50
N THR A 299 -7.52 -4.75 -5.03
CA THR A 299 -8.36 -5.67 -4.24
C THR A 299 -8.13 -7.11 -4.68
N GLY A 300 -7.85 -7.97 -3.72
CA GLY A 300 -7.67 -9.40 -3.93
C GLY A 300 -6.97 -10.09 -2.77
N THR A 301 -6.97 -11.41 -2.76
CA THR A 301 -6.14 -12.20 -1.86
C THR A 301 -4.65 -11.96 -2.10
N SER A 302 -4.29 -11.49 -3.30
CA SER A 302 -2.95 -11.02 -3.66
C SER A 302 -2.47 -9.83 -2.83
N MET A 303 -3.37 -9.01 -2.27
CA MET A 303 -3.06 -7.90 -1.37
C MET A 303 -3.14 -8.34 0.10
N ALA A 304 -3.86 -9.40 0.41
CA ALA A 304 -3.91 -9.98 1.74
C ALA A 304 -2.63 -10.78 2.08
N SER A 305 -2.14 -11.60 1.17
CA SER A 305 -0.93 -12.42 1.33
C SER A 305 0.30 -11.59 1.76
N PRO A 306 0.63 -10.45 1.14
CA PRO A 306 1.78 -9.64 1.54
C PRO A 306 1.65 -9.05 2.95
N HIS A 307 0.45 -8.83 3.48
CA HIS A 307 0.29 -8.46 4.89
C HIS A 307 0.78 -9.58 5.82
N VAL A 308 0.52 -10.83 5.48
CA VAL A 308 0.98 -12.00 6.25
C VAL A 308 2.49 -12.20 6.09
N ALA A 309 3.04 -12.03 4.88
CA ALA A 309 4.48 -12.10 4.64
C ALA A 309 5.24 -11.01 5.40
N GLY A 310 4.75 -9.77 5.39
CA GLY A 310 5.29 -8.68 6.21
C GLY A 310 5.15 -8.93 7.70
N ALA A 311 4.03 -9.51 8.15
CA ALA A 311 3.84 -9.91 9.55
C ALA A 311 4.87 -10.97 9.98
N ALA A 312 5.12 -11.97 9.14
CA ALA A 312 6.18 -12.97 9.38
C ALA A 312 7.57 -12.29 9.50
N ALA A 313 7.85 -11.31 8.63
CA ALA A 313 9.11 -10.55 8.70
C ALA A 313 9.23 -9.74 10.00
N LEU A 314 8.16 -9.12 10.49
CA LEU A 314 8.16 -8.43 11.79
C LEU A 314 8.43 -9.39 12.95
N ILE A 315 7.78 -10.56 12.94
CA ILE A 315 7.94 -11.59 13.97
C ILE A 315 9.39 -12.08 14.00
N LEU A 316 9.98 -12.39 12.84
CA LEU A 316 11.36 -12.85 12.72
C LEU A 316 12.36 -11.76 13.11
N SER A 317 12.12 -10.50 12.77
CA SER A 317 13.02 -9.41 13.17
C SER A 317 13.07 -9.18 14.67
N LYS A 318 11.98 -9.48 15.38
CA LYS A 318 11.93 -9.42 16.85
C LYS A 318 12.47 -10.70 17.50
N ASN A 319 12.25 -11.84 16.86
CA ASN A 319 12.57 -13.17 17.39
C ASN A 319 13.30 -14.00 16.32
N PRO A 320 14.59 -13.72 16.06
CA PRO A 320 15.32 -14.30 14.92
C PRO A 320 15.60 -15.81 15.04
N ASN A 321 15.40 -16.39 16.21
CA ASN A 321 15.60 -17.81 16.44
C ASN A 321 14.34 -18.67 16.27
N LEU A 322 13.20 -18.05 15.91
CA LEU A 322 11.99 -18.80 15.63
C LEU A 322 12.10 -19.60 14.34
N THR A 323 11.63 -20.83 14.38
CA THR A 323 11.45 -21.62 13.16
C THR A 323 10.24 -21.12 12.37
N ASN A 324 10.21 -21.40 11.07
CA ASN A 324 9.06 -21.09 10.22
C ASN A 324 7.74 -21.68 10.77
N SER A 325 7.79 -22.91 11.30
CA SER A 325 6.64 -23.54 11.96
C SER A 325 6.15 -22.76 13.18
N GLN A 326 7.07 -22.23 13.99
CA GLN A 326 6.72 -21.41 15.14
C GLN A 326 6.13 -20.05 14.72
N VAL A 327 6.65 -19.44 13.64
CA VAL A 327 6.07 -18.21 13.07
C VAL A 327 4.65 -18.48 12.59
N ARG A 328 4.42 -19.57 11.83
CA ARG A 328 3.09 -20.00 11.40
C ARG A 328 2.13 -20.18 12.59
N GLN A 329 2.52 -20.98 13.57
CA GLN A 329 1.71 -21.25 14.77
C GLN A 329 1.35 -19.96 15.54
N ARG A 330 2.27 -19.01 15.64
CA ARG A 330 2.02 -17.71 16.28
C ARG A 330 0.99 -16.90 15.51
N LEU A 331 1.11 -16.81 14.18
CA LEU A 331 0.12 -16.13 13.33
C LEU A 331 -1.27 -16.76 13.45
N GLU A 332 -1.35 -18.09 13.42
CA GLU A 332 -2.62 -18.84 13.54
C GLU A 332 -3.24 -18.72 14.94
N ASN A 333 -2.46 -18.99 15.99
CA ASN A 333 -2.96 -19.09 17.37
C ASN A 333 -3.35 -17.73 17.97
N THR A 334 -2.82 -16.64 17.46
CA THR A 334 -3.11 -15.28 17.93
C THR A 334 -4.06 -14.51 17.00
N ALA A 335 -4.50 -15.13 15.93
CA ALA A 335 -5.48 -14.53 15.01
C ALA A 335 -6.78 -14.22 15.73
N THR A 336 -7.40 -13.10 15.40
CA THR A 336 -8.71 -12.71 15.93
C THR A 336 -9.79 -13.44 15.13
N PRO A 337 -10.59 -14.34 15.73
CA PRO A 337 -11.64 -15.07 15.04
C PRO A 337 -12.67 -14.13 14.42
N LEU A 338 -13.05 -14.38 13.16
CA LEU A 338 -14.03 -13.57 12.43
C LEU A 338 -15.31 -14.35 12.06
N GLY A 339 -15.35 -15.66 12.34
CA GLY A 339 -16.46 -16.53 12.01
C GLY A 339 -15.99 -17.91 11.56
N SER A 340 -16.71 -18.52 10.61
CA SER A 340 -16.38 -19.87 10.13
C SER A 340 -14.97 -19.96 9.53
N SER A 341 -14.20 -20.95 9.97
CA SER A 341 -12.85 -21.22 9.45
C SER A 341 -12.84 -21.52 7.94
N PHE A 342 -13.92 -22.01 7.39
CA PHE A 342 -14.09 -22.21 5.94
C PHE A 342 -13.96 -20.90 5.14
N TYR A 343 -14.29 -19.75 5.74
CA TYR A 343 -14.21 -18.41 5.11
C TYR A 343 -13.05 -17.57 5.57
N TYR A 344 -12.54 -17.80 6.79
CA TYR A 344 -11.60 -16.91 7.44
C TYR A 344 -10.33 -17.58 7.97
N GLY A 345 -10.21 -18.91 7.84
CA GLY A 345 -9.17 -19.67 8.55
C GLY A 345 -9.30 -19.48 10.07
N LYS A 346 -8.20 -19.20 10.74
CA LYS A 346 -8.18 -18.86 12.18
C LYS A 346 -8.67 -17.43 12.47
N GLY A 347 -8.83 -16.61 11.42
CA GLY A 347 -9.28 -15.22 11.53
C GLY A 347 -8.24 -14.20 11.09
N LEU A 348 -8.46 -12.92 11.45
CA LEU A 348 -7.56 -11.82 11.13
C LEU A 348 -6.26 -11.94 11.92
N ILE A 349 -5.12 -11.88 11.23
CA ILE A 349 -3.81 -11.88 11.90
C ILE A 349 -3.67 -10.71 12.88
N ASN A 350 -2.98 -10.95 13.99
CA ASN A 350 -2.65 -9.96 15.02
C ASN A 350 -1.14 -9.99 15.27
N VAL A 351 -0.42 -9.13 14.57
CA VAL A 351 1.05 -9.13 14.60
C VAL A 351 1.61 -8.79 15.96
N GLN A 352 0.94 -7.90 16.72
CA GLN A 352 1.35 -7.55 18.08
C GLN A 352 1.33 -8.78 18.99
N ALA A 353 0.26 -9.56 18.96
CA ALA A 353 0.15 -10.76 19.79
C ALA A 353 1.11 -11.86 19.29
N ALA A 354 1.24 -12.05 17.97
CA ALA A 354 2.12 -13.06 17.36
C ALA A 354 3.60 -12.79 17.61
N SER A 355 4.01 -11.54 17.82
CA SER A 355 5.42 -11.17 18.05
C SER A 355 5.85 -11.29 19.51
N ASN A 356 4.94 -11.49 20.44
CA ASN A 356 5.23 -11.68 21.87
C ASN A 356 5.42 -13.19 22.22
#